data_a54d937cc797f00dc0260eccf6ebe3d9
#
_entry.id   a54d937cc797f00dc0260eccf6ebe3d9
#
_cell.length_a   1.000
_cell.length_b   1.000
_cell.length_c   1.000
_cell.angle_alpha   90.00
_cell.angle_beta   90.00
_cell.angle_gamma   90.00
#
_symmetry.space_group_name_H-M   'P 1'
#
loop_
_entity.id
_entity.type
_entity.pdbx_description
1 polymer ?
#
loop_
_entity_poly.entity_id
_entity_poly.type
_entity_poly.pdbx_seq_one_letter_code
_entity_poly.pdbx_strand_id
1 'polypeptide(L)'
;EAVRSELINGYGLVLLSGLDVGKYDRKSIAVMFMLFGSLIGSLRSQNAAGHLLGHVTDVGADVDDPATRIYQTNQRQTFHTDSTDAVGLLCLRTAKEGGVSMVVSVDAVHERLAEEAPELAARLFEPIATDRRNEQPDGELPWFEIPVLSPSSDGVTGIYQRQYIDSAQRFEDAP
;
A
#
# COMPACT_ATOMS: atom_id res chain seq x y z
N GLU A 1 6.47 -13.81 -17.65
CA GLU A 1 6.84 -14.91 -16.75
C GLU A 1 8.00 -14.52 -15.83
N ALA A 2 9.11 -13.96 -16.31
CA ALA A 2 10.27 -13.60 -15.49
C ALA A 2 9.92 -12.65 -14.35
N VAL A 3 9.17 -11.57 -14.60
CA VAL A 3 8.72 -10.62 -13.56
C VAL A 3 7.88 -11.32 -12.49
N ARG A 4 6.93 -12.14 -12.91
CA ARG A 4 6.08 -12.89 -11.97
C ARG A 4 6.88 -13.87 -11.11
N SER A 5 7.85 -14.55 -11.73
CA SER A 5 8.75 -15.45 -11.00
C SER A 5 9.60 -14.72 -9.97
N GLU A 6 10.12 -13.53 -10.30
CA GLU A 6 10.89 -12.73 -9.38
C GLU A 6 10.05 -12.18 -8.21
N LEU A 7 8.79 -11.80 -8.49
CA LEU A 7 7.87 -11.35 -7.44
C LEU A 7 7.49 -12.46 -6.47
N ILE A 8 7.38 -13.72 -6.94
CA ILE A 8 6.92 -14.84 -6.11
C ILE A 8 8.09 -15.59 -5.44
N ASN A 9 9.19 -15.79 -6.18
CA ASN A 9 10.27 -16.68 -5.75
C ASN A 9 11.60 -15.95 -5.54
N GLY A 10 11.66 -14.65 -5.83
CA GLY A 10 12.85 -13.81 -5.69
C GLY A 10 12.73 -12.83 -4.53
N TYR A 11 13.25 -11.61 -4.74
CA TYR A 11 13.20 -10.54 -3.72
C TYR A 11 11.81 -9.92 -3.51
N GLY A 12 10.78 -10.35 -4.24
CA GLY A 12 9.45 -9.73 -4.20
C GLY A 12 9.38 -8.33 -4.83
N LEU A 13 10.42 -7.91 -5.53
CA LEU A 13 10.54 -6.58 -6.11
C LEU A 13 11.17 -6.65 -7.50
N VAL A 14 10.59 -5.93 -8.46
CA VAL A 14 11.17 -5.76 -9.80
C VAL A 14 11.17 -4.27 -10.18
N LEU A 15 12.31 -3.75 -10.55
CA LEU A 15 12.44 -2.42 -11.13
C LEU A 15 12.60 -2.53 -12.65
N LEU A 16 11.63 -2.01 -13.38
CA LEU A 16 11.66 -1.94 -14.84
C LEU A 16 12.04 -0.53 -15.27
N SER A 17 12.94 -0.43 -16.24
CA SER A 17 13.40 0.85 -16.80
C SER A 17 13.34 0.83 -18.33
N GLY A 18 13.47 2.01 -18.94
CA GLY A 18 13.56 2.16 -20.39
C GLY A 18 12.24 2.47 -21.11
N LEU A 19 11.12 2.58 -20.40
CA LEU A 19 9.89 3.11 -20.98
C LEU A 19 10.01 4.64 -21.09
N ASP A 20 10.13 5.14 -22.31
CA ASP A 20 10.10 6.59 -22.57
C ASP A 20 8.66 7.09 -22.59
N VAL A 21 8.15 7.45 -21.41
CA VAL A 21 6.78 7.92 -21.23
C VAL A 21 6.49 9.21 -22.02
N GLY A 22 7.51 9.97 -22.39
CA GLY A 22 7.36 11.20 -23.18
C GLY A 22 6.93 10.94 -24.64
N LYS A 23 7.08 9.73 -25.14
CA LYS A 23 6.71 9.34 -26.50
C LYS A 23 5.22 9.02 -26.70
N TYR A 24 4.46 8.92 -25.63
CA TYR A 24 3.10 8.43 -25.65
C TYR A 24 2.16 9.40 -24.96
N ASP A 25 0.91 9.45 -25.42
CA ASP A 25 -0.14 10.17 -24.72
C ASP A 25 -0.55 9.42 -23.43
N ARG A 26 -1.20 10.14 -22.50
CA ARG A 26 -1.61 9.59 -21.20
C ARG A 26 -2.49 8.35 -21.30
N LYS A 27 -3.38 8.30 -22.29
CA LYS A 27 -4.29 7.17 -22.47
C LYS A 27 -3.53 5.92 -22.91
N SER A 28 -2.62 6.07 -23.85
CA SER A 28 -1.76 4.98 -24.32
C SER A 28 -0.88 4.44 -23.18
N ILE A 29 -0.29 5.31 -22.37
CA ILE A 29 0.50 4.91 -21.20
C ILE A 29 -0.37 4.15 -20.19
N ALA A 30 -1.57 4.66 -19.88
CA ALA A 30 -2.47 4.00 -18.93
C ALA A 30 -2.87 2.60 -19.44
N VAL A 31 -3.21 2.47 -20.71
CA VAL A 31 -3.53 1.16 -21.34
C VAL A 31 -2.34 0.21 -21.27
N MET A 32 -1.14 0.66 -21.63
CA MET A 32 0.07 -0.17 -21.55
C MET A 32 0.33 -0.64 -20.13
N PHE A 33 0.20 0.24 -19.14
CA PHE A 33 0.41 -0.10 -17.74
C PHE A 33 -0.63 -1.10 -17.22
N MET A 34 -1.90 -0.91 -17.55
CA MET A 34 -2.96 -1.85 -17.21
C MET A 34 -2.76 -3.22 -17.87
N LEU A 35 -2.42 -3.24 -19.16
CA LEU A 35 -2.13 -4.49 -19.88
C LEU A 35 -0.94 -5.22 -19.23
N PHE A 36 0.13 -4.50 -18.91
CA PHE A 36 1.27 -5.08 -18.21
C PHE A 36 0.86 -5.67 -16.85
N GLY A 37 0.09 -4.92 -16.04
CA GLY A 37 -0.44 -5.39 -14.76
C GLY A 37 -1.29 -6.65 -14.91
N SER A 38 -2.12 -6.73 -15.94
CA SER A 38 -2.98 -7.89 -16.21
C SER A 38 -2.21 -9.17 -16.56
N LEU A 39 -0.96 -9.07 -17.01
CA LEU A 39 -0.08 -10.21 -17.23
C LEU A 39 0.52 -10.75 -15.92
N ILE A 40 0.51 -9.95 -14.87
CA ILE A 40 1.01 -10.33 -13.54
C ILE A 40 -0.13 -10.91 -12.70
N GLY A 41 -1.28 -10.24 -12.68
CA GLY A 41 -2.44 -10.67 -11.89
C GLY A 41 -3.72 -9.93 -12.26
N SER A 42 -4.77 -10.17 -11.48
CA SER A 42 -6.06 -9.50 -11.65
C SER A 42 -6.01 -8.08 -11.11
N LEU A 43 -6.40 -7.11 -11.92
CA LEU A 43 -6.48 -5.71 -11.49
C LEU A 43 -7.57 -5.53 -10.43
N ARG A 44 -7.25 -4.76 -9.39
CA ARG A 44 -8.18 -4.44 -8.29
C ARG A 44 -8.57 -2.97 -8.34
N SER A 45 -9.78 -2.70 -7.87
CA SER A 45 -10.25 -1.33 -7.67
C SER A 45 -9.34 -0.57 -6.70
N GLN A 46 -8.98 0.65 -7.07
CA GLN A 46 -8.09 1.53 -6.30
C GLN A 46 -8.87 2.50 -5.39
N ASN A 47 -10.18 2.57 -5.55
CA ASN A 47 -11.06 3.43 -4.75
C ASN A 47 -12.51 2.96 -4.83
N ALA A 48 -13.38 3.54 -3.99
CA ALA A 48 -14.80 3.23 -3.94
C ALA A 48 -15.56 3.48 -5.26
N ALA A 49 -15.03 4.32 -6.16
CA ALA A 49 -15.61 4.55 -7.49
C ALA A 49 -15.28 3.44 -8.50
N GLY A 50 -14.49 2.44 -8.12
CA GLY A 50 -14.15 1.30 -8.98
C GLY A 50 -13.02 1.58 -9.98
N HIS A 51 -12.27 2.66 -9.83
CA HIS A 51 -11.15 2.95 -10.72
C HIS A 51 -10.03 1.92 -10.57
N LEU A 52 -9.54 1.38 -11.68
CA LEU A 52 -8.44 0.41 -11.72
C LEU A 52 -7.05 1.05 -11.70
N LEU A 53 -6.96 2.36 -11.93
CA LEU A 53 -5.73 3.15 -11.83
C LEU A 53 -5.92 4.27 -10.82
N GLY A 54 -5.00 4.37 -9.86
CA GLY A 54 -4.85 5.49 -8.96
C GLY A 54 -3.84 6.51 -9.51
N HIS A 55 -4.02 7.76 -9.18
CA HIS A 55 -3.09 8.84 -9.50
C HIS A 55 -2.40 9.32 -8.24
N VAL A 56 -1.09 9.12 -8.15
CA VAL A 56 -0.26 9.68 -7.08
C VAL A 56 0.18 11.07 -7.53
N THR A 57 -0.45 12.09 -6.97
CA THR A 57 -0.14 13.49 -7.30
C THR A 57 -0.66 14.42 -6.22
N ASP A 58 0.10 15.46 -5.93
CA ASP A 58 -0.34 16.53 -5.05
C ASP A 58 -1.47 17.33 -5.73
N VAL A 59 -2.65 17.29 -5.15
CA VAL A 59 -3.83 18.07 -5.57
C VAL A 59 -4.16 19.19 -4.59
N GLY A 60 -3.28 19.43 -3.59
CA GLY A 60 -3.49 20.40 -2.53
C GLY A 60 -4.55 19.99 -1.52
N ALA A 61 -4.80 18.69 -1.36
CA ALA A 61 -5.75 18.19 -0.37
C ALA A 61 -5.26 18.49 1.05
N ASP A 62 -6.21 18.75 1.96
CA ASP A 62 -5.91 19.00 3.36
C ASP A 62 -5.49 17.69 4.04
N VAL A 63 -4.29 17.67 4.59
CA VAL A 63 -3.72 16.49 5.27
C VAL A 63 -4.42 16.17 6.59
N ASP A 64 -5.04 17.16 7.21
CA ASP A 64 -5.76 17.01 8.48
C ASP A 64 -7.19 16.49 8.28
N ASP A 65 -7.71 16.46 7.06
CA ASP A 65 -8.98 15.82 6.76
C ASP A 65 -8.83 14.28 6.82
N PRO A 66 -9.55 13.59 7.71
CA PRO A 66 -9.51 12.13 7.80
C PRO A 66 -9.83 11.38 6.51
N ALA A 67 -10.55 11.99 5.57
CA ALA A 67 -10.86 11.39 4.26
C ALA A 67 -9.72 11.55 3.25
N THR A 68 -8.77 12.47 3.49
CA THR A 68 -7.64 12.69 2.58
C THR A 68 -6.68 11.51 2.58
N ARG A 69 -6.27 11.09 1.40
CA ARG A 69 -5.20 10.10 1.20
C ARG A 69 -3.87 10.81 1.01
N ILE A 70 -2.80 10.37 1.68
CA ILE A 70 -1.48 11.02 1.62
C ILE A 70 -0.96 11.16 0.19
N TYR A 71 -1.23 10.21 -0.71
CA TYR A 71 -0.81 10.29 -2.11
C TYR A 71 -1.46 11.45 -2.89
N GLN A 72 -2.43 12.16 -2.31
CA GLN A 72 -3.07 13.37 -2.84
C GLN A 72 -2.40 14.65 -2.33
N THR A 73 -1.37 14.53 -1.51
CA THR A 73 -0.64 15.63 -0.88
C THR A 73 0.85 15.56 -1.21
N ASN A 74 1.61 16.57 -0.80
CA ASN A 74 3.07 16.59 -0.89
C ASN A 74 3.76 16.00 0.36
N GLN A 75 3.01 15.40 1.27
CA GLN A 75 3.55 14.84 2.49
C GLN A 75 4.25 13.50 2.24
N ARG A 76 5.25 13.22 3.09
CA ARG A 76 5.93 11.93 3.06
C ARG A 76 4.97 10.82 3.46
N GLN A 77 4.82 9.83 2.62
CA GLN A 77 4.17 8.58 2.99
C GLN A 77 5.14 7.71 3.77
N THR A 78 4.72 7.26 4.96
CA THR A 78 5.49 6.32 5.77
C THR A 78 5.48 4.93 5.16
N PHE A 79 6.32 4.02 5.63
CA PHE A 79 6.25 2.61 5.26
C PHE A 79 4.84 2.06 5.54
N HIS A 80 4.31 1.37 4.58
CA HIS A 80 2.98 0.76 4.63
C HIS A 80 2.93 -0.41 3.65
N THR A 81 1.90 -1.22 3.76
CA THR A 81 1.52 -2.21 2.75
C THR A 81 0.18 -1.80 2.14
N ASP A 82 -0.05 -2.18 0.89
CA ASP A 82 -1.39 -2.12 0.31
C ASP A 82 -2.10 -3.46 0.51
N SER A 83 -3.43 -3.45 0.52
CA SER A 83 -4.26 -4.66 0.71
C SER A 83 -4.39 -5.45 -0.61
N THR A 84 -3.25 -5.83 -1.19
CA THR A 84 -3.15 -6.55 -2.47
C THR A 84 -1.87 -7.36 -2.53
N ASP A 85 -1.84 -8.42 -3.36
CA ASP A 85 -0.68 -9.31 -3.49
C ASP A 85 0.50 -8.64 -4.22
N ALA A 86 0.23 -7.70 -5.11
CA ALA A 86 1.28 -6.96 -5.82
C ALA A 86 0.83 -5.53 -6.12
N VAL A 87 1.75 -4.60 -5.99
CA VAL A 87 1.56 -3.18 -6.32
C VAL A 87 2.45 -2.82 -7.50
N GLY A 88 1.86 -2.19 -8.51
CA GLY A 88 2.61 -1.60 -9.61
C GLY A 88 2.58 -0.08 -9.53
N LEU A 89 3.73 0.56 -9.66
CA LEU A 89 3.87 2.00 -9.78
C LEU A 89 4.56 2.36 -11.09
N LEU A 90 3.99 3.30 -11.83
CA LEU A 90 4.59 3.85 -13.03
C LEU A 90 4.91 5.32 -12.82
N CYS A 91 6.21 5.65 -12.85
CA CYS A 91 6.66 7.03 -12.76
C CYS A 91 6.44 7.76 -14.09
N LEU A 92 5.49 8.68 -14.13
CA LEU A 92 5.25 9.55 -15.28
C LEU A 92 6.14 10.79 -15.28
N ARG A 93 6.50 11.28 -14.09
CA ARG A 93 7.41 12.41 -13.86
C ARG A 93 8.10 12.23 -12.52
N THR A 94 9.37 12.49 -12.46
CA THR A 94 10.11 12.55 -11.20
C THR A 94 9.67 13.77 -10.40
N ALA A 95 9.65 13.65 -9.07
CA ALA A 95 9.43 14.80 -8.20
C ALA A 95 10.56 15.81 -8.36
N LYS A 96 10.26 17.10 -8.14
CA LYS A 96 11.27 18.17 -8.12
C LYS A 96 12.28 17.97 -6.99
N GLU A 97 11.76 17.56 -5.84
CA GLU A 97 12.54 17.21 -4.64
C GLU A 97 11.89 16.01 -3.97
N GLY A 98 12.68 15.13 -3.35
CA GLY A 98 12.19 13.92 -2.70
C GLY A 98 11.69 12.86 -3.69
N GLY A 99 10.57 12.20 -3.37
CA GLY A 99 9.96 11.17 -4.20
C GLY A 99 10.74 9.85 -4.27
N VAL A 100 11.66 9.62 -3.33
CA VAL A 100 12.41 8.36 -3.23
C VAL A 100 11.52 7.29 -2.65
N SER A 101 11.40 6.16 -3.36
CA SER A 101 10.75 4.95 -2.85
C SER A 101 11.76 4.08 -2.11
N MET A 102 11.36 3.57 -0.96
CA MET A 102 12.13 2.61 -0.16
C MET A 102 11.27 1.37 0.06
N VAL A 103 11.90 0.21 -0.01
CA VAL A 103 11.23 -1.09 0.17
C VAL A 103 11.99 -1.88 1.24
N VAL A 104 11.25 -2.64 2.03
CA VAL A 104 11.81 -3.53 3.04
C VAL A 104 10.96 -4.79 3.11
N SER A 105 11.60 -5.95 3.34
CA SER A 105 10.90 -7.21 3.56
C SER A 105 10.16 -7.18 4.90
N VAL A 106 8.91 -7.64 4.90
CA VAL A 106 8.10 -7.79 6.12
C VAL A 106 8.74 -8.84 7.05
N ASP A 107 9.27 -9.94 6.50
CA ASP A 107 9.98 -10.95 7.28
C ASP A 107 11.21 -10.36 7.98
N ALA A 108 12.04 -9.59 7.25
CA ALA A 108 13.22 -8.97 7.84
C ALA A 108 12.86 -7.95 8.93
N VAL A 109 11.75 -7.23 8.78
CA VAL A 109 11.25 -6.33 9.84
C VAL A 109 10.78 -7.13 11.04
N HIS A 110 10.04 -8.22 10.83
CA HIS A 110 9.56 -9.11 11.90
C HIS A 110 10.73 -9.74 12.66
N GLU A 111 11.70 -10.34 11.96
CA GLU A 111 12.88 -10.95 12.56
C GLU A 111 13.63 -9.93 13.44
N ARG A 112 13.87 -8.74 12.90
CA ARG A 112 14.57 -7.69 13.63
C ARG A 112 13.79 -7.22 14.86
N LEU A 113 12.49 -7.06 14.74
CA LEU A 113 11.65 -6.66 15.87
C LEU A 113 11.56 -7.78 16.93
N ALA A 114 11.50 -9.06 16.51
CA ALA A 114 11.50 -10.20 17.42
C ALA A 114 12.81 -10.30 18.23
N GLU A 115 13.95 -9.89 17.63
CA GLU A 115 15.23 -9.82 18.34
C GLU A 115 15.30 -8.64 19.34
N GLU A 116 14.86 -7.45 18.91
CA GLU A 116 15.03 -6.21 19.68
C GLU A 116 13.91 -5.97 20.70
N ALA A 117 12.68 -6.40 20.38
CA ALA A 117 11.49 -6.14 21.19
C ALA A 117 10.44 -7.27 21.00
N PRO A 118 10.71 -8.49 21.52
CA PRO A 118 9.87 -9.67 21.27
C PRO A 118 8.41 -9.50 21.72
N GLU A 119 8.17 -8.75 22.80
CA GLU A 119 6.81 -8.47 23.26
C GLU A 119 6.02 -7.62 22.26
N LEU A 120 6.66 -6.64 21.63
CA LEU A 120 6.04 -5.81 20.59
C LEU A 120 5.82 -6.62 19.31
N ALA A 121 6.78 -7.47 18.94
CA ALA A 121 6.63 -8.38 17.79
C ALA A 121 5.40 -9.28 17.96
N ALA A 122 5.21 -9.85 19.16
CA ALA A 122 4.05 -10.69 19.48
C ALA A 122 2.72 -9.92 19.35
N ARG A 123 2.69 -8.65 19.78
CA ARG A 123 1.48 -7.80 19.68
C ARG A 123 1.03 -7.56 18.24
N LEU A 124 1.92 -7.58 17.27
CA LEU A 124 1.56 -7.38 15.87
C LEU A 124 0.74 -8.53 15.26
N PHE A 125 0.69 -9.68 15.92
CA PHE A 125 -0.18 -10.81 15.54
C PHE A 125 -1.58 -10.73 16.17
N GLU A 126 -1.80 -9.76 17.07
CA GLU A 126 -3.12 -9.53 17.66
C GLU A 126 -3.91 -8.53 16.81
N PRO A 127 -5.24 -8.66 16.75
CA PRO A 127 -6.07 -7.70 16.04
C PRO A 127 -5.90 -6.27 16.57
N ILE A 128 -5.79 -5.31 15.67
CA ILE A 128 -5.66 -3.88 15.96
C ILE A 128 -6.75 -3.14 15.19
N ALA A 129 -7.40 -2.17 15.84
CA ALA A 129 -8.41 -1.35 15.21
C ALA A 129 -7.82 -0.55 14.03
N THR A 130 -8.52 -0.60 12.91
CA THR A 130 -8.14 0.03 11.66
C THR A 130 -9.34 0.81 11.11
N ASP A 131 -9.14 2.09 10.83
CA ASP A 131 -10.17 3.00 10.36
C ASP A 131 -10.60 2.69 8.92
N ARG A 132 -11.88 2.59 8.66
CA ARG A 132 -12.44 2.43 7.30
C ARG A 132 -12.45 3.72 6.49
N ARG A 133 -12.03 4.84 7.05
CA ARG A 133 -11.91 6.15 6.37
C ARG A 133 -13.21 6.62 5.70
N ASN A 134 -14.34 6.41 6.39
CA ASN A 134 -15.70 6.69 5.89
C ASN A 134 -16.11 5.88 4.65
N GLU A 135 -15.47 4.73 4.40
CA GLU A 135 -15.80 3.82 3.30
C GLU A 135 -16.53 2.55 3.80
N GLN A 136 -17.12 2.61 4.99
CA GLN A 136 -17.89 1.48 5.53
C GLN A 136 -19.24 1.32 4.83
N PRO A 137 -19.69 0.07 4.63
CA PRO A 137 -21.08 -0.21 4.26
C PRO A 137 -22.07 0.30 5.30
N ASP A 138 -23.30 0.55 4.88
CA ASP A 138 -24.38 0.98 5.78
C ASP A 138 -24.59 -0.03 6.92
N GLY A 139 -24.57 0.46 8.14
CA GLY A 139 -24.78 -0.34 9.35
C GLY A 139 -23.53 -1.06 9.89
N GLU A 140 -22.38 -0.92 9.24
CA GLU A 140 -21.11 -1.40 9.76
C GLU A 140 -20.41 -0.34 10.62
N LEU A 141 -19.52 -0.81 11.51
CA LEU A 141 -18.65 0.07 12.31
C LEU A 141 -17.70 0.85 11.40
N PRO A 142 -17.31 2.08 11.78
CA PRO A 142 -16.37 2.90 11.02
C PRO A 142 -14.93 2.38 11.09
N TRP A 143 -14.69 1.32 11.83
CA TRP A 143 -13.41 0.62 11.95
C TRP A 143 -13.62 -0.90 11.90
N PHE A 144 -12.52 -1.63 11.75
CA PHE A 144 -12.46 -3.08 11.82
C PHE A 144 -11.15 -3.50 12.47
N GLU A 145 -11.09 -4.74 12.96
CA GLU A 145 -9.88 -5.29 13.57
C GLU A 145 -9.18 -6.24 12.62
N ILE A 146 -7.86 -6.07 12.49
CA ILE A 146 -7.00 -6.95 11.71
C ILE A 146 -5.60 -6.97 12.34
N PRO A 147 -4.92 -8.13 12.43
CA PRO A 147 -3.54 -8.16 12.85
C PRO A 147 -2.63 -7.52 11.79
N VAL A 148 -1.57 -6.86 12.23
CA VAL A 148 -0.53 -6.31 11.33
C VAL A 148 0.26 -7.44 10.68
N LEU A 149 0.54 -8.51 11.42
CA LEU A 149 1.25 -9.69 10.93
C LEU A 149 0.37 -10.92 11.04
N SER A 150 0.44 -11.77 10.03
CA SER A 150 -0.21 -13.08 10.02
C SER A 150 0.79 -14.16 9.62
N PRO A 151 0.77 -15.35 10.24
CA PRO A 151 1.62 -16.47 9.82
C PRO A 151 1.31 -16.88 8.38
N SER A 152 2.34 -17.22 7.62
CA SER A 152 2.22 -17.84 6.30
C SER A 152 3.03 -19.13 6.23
N SER A 153 2.95 -19.86 5.12
CA SER A 153 3.74 -21.11 4.92
C SER A 153 5.24 -20.85 4.94
N ASP A 154 5.67 -19.67 4.53
CA ASP A 154 7.07 -19.34 4.24
C ASP A 154 7.61 -18.18 5.11
N GLY A 155 6.89 -17.80 6.17
CA GLY A 155 7.25 -16.70 7.05
C GLY A 155 6.04 -15.93 7.57
N VAL A 156 6.00 -14.63 7.38
CA VAL A 156 4.88 -13.77 7.77
C VAL A 156 4.38 -12.95 6.59
N THR A 157 3.07 -12.72 6.56
CA THR A 157 2.47 -11.69 5.71
C THR A 157 2.09 -10.49 6.56
N GLY A 158 2.11 -9.29 5.98
CA GLY A 158 1.80 -8.07 6.70
C GLY A 158 0.75 -7.21 6.01
N ILE A 159 -0.14 -6.62 6.81
CA ILE A 159 -1.03 -5.53 6.43
C ILE A 159 -0.80 -4.40 7.42
N TYR A 160 -0.11 -3.35 6.99
CA TYR A 160 0.27 -2.24 7.85
C TYR A 160 -0.05 -0.90 7.20
N GLN A 161 -0.95 -0.17 7.83
CA GLN A 161 -1.37 1.17 7.43
C GLN A 161 -1.42 2.06 8.68
N ARG A 162 -0.25 2.56 9.10
CA ARG A 162 -0.11 3.35 10.34
C ARG A 162 -1.19 4.44 10.48
N GLN A 163 -1.43 5.19 9.42
CA GLN A 163 -2.42 6.27 9.44
C GLN A 163 -3.83 5.79 9.74
N TYR A 164 -4.17 4.58 9.32
CA TYR A 164 -5.49 4.01 9.56
C TYR A 164 -5.60 3.48 11.00
N ILE A 165 -4.51 2.96 11.54
CA ILE A 165 -4.40 2.54 12.94
C ILE A 165 -4.46 3.77 13.85
N ASP A 166 -3.63 4.80 13.58
CA ASP A 166 -3.62 6.04 14.35
C ASP A 166 -4.99 6.75 14.29
N SER A 167 -5.62 6.79 13.11
CA SER A 167 -6.93 7.41 12.91
C SER A 167 -8.06 6.65 13.60
N ALA A 168 -7.96 5.33 13.76
CA ALA A 168 -8.96 4.53 14.46
C ALA A 168 -9.06 4.89 15.95
N GLN A 169 -8.01 5.44 16.54
CA GLN A 169 -7.98 5.84 17.95
C GLN A 169 -8.95 6.99 18.29
N ARG A 170 -9.56 7.64 17.30
CA ARG A 170 -10.63 8.64 17.52
C ARG A 170 -11.98 8.04 17.91
N PHE A 171 -12.17 6.75 17.72
CA PHE A 171 -13.41 6.05 18.06
C PHE A 171 -13.33 5.51 19.48
N GLU A 172 -14.26 5.94 20.34
CA GLU A 172 -14.27 5.56 21.77
C GLU A 172 -14.39 4.05 21.99
N ASP A 173 -15.08 3.35 21.10
CA ASP A 173 -15.32 1.90 21.19
C ASP A 173 -14.25 1.07 20.44
N ALA A 174 -13.25 1.69 19.84
CA ALA A 174 -12.15 0.97 19.20
C ALA A 174 -11.18 0.45 20.28
N PRO A 175 -10.76 -0.85 20.21
CA PRO A 175 -9.86 -1.44 21.20
C PRO A 175 -8.42 -0.91 21.08
#